data_b046bc9c87a0853d1761f3977928e7b5
#
_entry.id   b046bc9c87a0853d1761f3977928e7b5
#
_cell.length_a   1.000
_cell.length_b   1.000
_cell.length_c   1.000
_cell.angle_alpha   90.00
_cell.angle_beta   90.00
_cell.angle_gamma   90.00
#
_symmetry.space_group_name_H-M   'P 1'
#
loop_
_entity.id
_entity.type
_entity.pdbx_description
1 polymer ?
#
loop_
_entity_poly.entity_id
_entity_poly.type
_entity_poly.pdbx_seq_one_letter_code
_entity_poly.pdbx_strand_id
1 'polypeptide(L)'
;MHKIHMRRWLLPGLLGLAMCSPVPITYAATIETGFSPEGTALQLVLKTIETSQQEIRLMGYSFTSPEVVSALVSAKRRGVDVRVVLDWKANTGKSNNASRAAMNLLAGVGIPVRTVSAYKILHDKVIVSDGRHTEVGSFNFSRAADRSNSENVLVVWDDPVTAQKYLNHWTSRWSQGTDWKQTY
;
A
#
# COMPACT_ATOMS: atom_id res chain seq x y z
N MET A 1 67.76 -4.41 -63.75
CA MET A 1 67.49 -3.75 -62.44
C MET A 1 65.99 -3.61 -62.25
N HIS A 2 65.34 -4.53 -61.50
CA HIS A 2 63.88 -4.53 -61.21
C HIS A 2 63.69 -3.95 -59.82
N LYS A 3 62.95 -2.85 -59.74
CA LYS A 3 62.51 -2.24 -58.46
C LYS A 3 61.19 -2.91 -57.99
N ILE A 4 61.24 -3.58 -56.85
CA ILE A 4 60.10 -4.15 -56.20
C ILE A 4 59.44 -3.06 -55.35
N HIS A 5 58.22 -2.66 -55.67
CA HIS A 5 57.38 -1.79 -54.84
C HIS A 5 56.60 -2.62 -53.81
N MET A 6 56.94 -2.45 -52.54
CA MET A 6 56.29 -3.06 -51.41
C MET A 6 55.04 -2.20 -51.01
N ARG A 7 53.82 -2.71 -51.27
CA ARG A 7 52.57 -2.08 -50.84
C ARG A 7 52.33 -2.42 -49.35
N ARG A 8 52.41 -1.37 -48.52
CA ARG A 8 51.95 -1.46 -47.11
C ARG A 8 50.45 -1.49 -47.07
N TRP A 9 49.87 -2.59 -46.56
CA TRP A 9 48.46 -2.68 -46.23
C TRP A 9 48.24 -2.09 -44.83
N LEU A 10 47.44 -0.99 -44.73
CA LEU A 10 46.96 -0.46 -43.50
C LEU A 10 45.67 -1.23 -43.13
N LEU A 11 45.67 -1.97 -42.05
CA LEU A 11 44.51 -2.55 -41.43
C LEU A 11 43.75 -1.46 -40.64
N PRO A 12 42.42 -1.27 -40.86
CA PRO A 12 41.66 -0.40 -40.02
C PRO A 12 41.39 -1.08 -38.67
N GLY A 13 41.89 -0.47 -37.60
CA GLY A 13 41.57 -0.89 -36.24
C GLY A 13 40.07 -0.70 -35.93
N LEU A 14 39.36 -1.77 -35.67
CA LEU A 14 37.99 -1.76 -35.18
C LEU A 14 38.02 -1.31 -33.72
N LEU A 15 37.63 -0.06 -33.45
CA LEU A 15 37.42 0.44 -32.10
C LEU A 15 36.07 -0.12 -31.59
N GLY A 16 36.11 -1.20 -30.82
CA GLY A 16 34.92 -1.77 -30.18
C GLY A 16 34.38 -0.84 -29.09
N LEU A 17 33.25 -0.18 -29.36
CA LEU A 17 32.50 0.57 -28.34
C LEU A 17 31.86 -0.46 -27.39
N ALA A 18 32.43 -0.64 -26.20
CA ALA A 18 31.80 -1.43 -25.13
C ALA A 18 30.57 -0.66 -24.63
N MET A 19 29.39 -1.09 -25.05
CA MET A 19 28.12 -0.61 -24.46
C MET A 19 28.02 -1.16 -23.05
N CYS A 20 28.30 -0.30 -22.06
CA CYS A 20 28.06 -0.58 -20.65
C CYS A 20 26.54 -0.49 -20.43
N SER A 21 25.83 -1.61 -20.44
CA SER A 21 24.42 -1.66 -20.08
C SER A 21 24.29 -1.33 -18.59
N PRO A 22 23.40 -0.38 -18.20
CA PRO A 22 23.18 -0.10 -16.78
C PRO A 22 22.66 -1.36 -16.09
N VAL A 23 23.35 -1.82 -15.06
CA VAL A 23 22.86 -2.90 -14.18
C VAL A 23 21.71 -2.31 -13.39
N PRO A 24 20.50 -2.90 -13.41
CA PRO A 24 19.42 -2.43 -12.60
C PRO A 24 19.78 -2.56 -11.11
N ILE A 25 19.74 -1.45 -10.38
CA ILE A 25 19.92 -1.47 -8.93
C ILE A 25 18.63 -2.09 -8.35
N THR A 26 18.70 -3.37 -7.99
CA THR A 26 17.64 -4.04 -7.24
C THR A 26 17.81 -3.68 -5.77
N TYR A 27 16.92 -2.85 -5.23
CA TYR A 27 16.81 -2.68 -3.79
C TYR A 27 16.23 -3.98 -3.21
N ALA A 28 16.89 -4.54 -2.19
CA ALA A 28 16.33 -5.66 -1.45
C ALA A 28 15.12 -5.16 -0.63
N ALA A 29 14.02 -5.91 -0.67
CA ALA A 29 12.88 -5.64 0.19
C ALA A 29 13.33 -5.66 1.66
N THR A 30 12.85 -4.70 2.45
CA THR A 30 13.08 -4.69 3.89
C THR A 30 11.78 -4.98 4.63
N ILE A 31 11.88 -5.59 5.81
CA ILE A 31 10.73 -5.96 6.62
C ILE A 31 10.83 -5.24 7.96
N GLU A 32 9.72 -4.56 8.34
CA GLU A 32 9.55 -4.03 9.69
C GLU A 32 8.37 -4.70 10.36
N THR A 33 8.45 -4.88 11.67
CA THR A 33 7.39 -5.47 12.50
C THR A 33 7.01 -4.54 13.63
N GLY A 34 5.72 -4.54 13.98
CA GLY A 34 5.19 -3.78 15.12
C GLY A 34 4.19 -4.62 15.90
N PHE A 35 4.04 -4.31 17.16
CA PHE A 35 3.18 -5.06 18.08
C PHE A 35 2.34 -4.12 18.94
N SER A 36 1.21 -4.60 19.43
CA SER A 36 0.40 -3.97 20.45
C SER A 36 0.13 -4.95 21.62
N PRO A 37 -0.02 -4.44 22.83
CA PRO A 37 -0.27 -3.05 23.20
C PRO A 37 1.00 -2.18 23.33
N GLU A 38 2.17 -2.64 22.89
CA GLU A 38 3.46 -1.93 23.01
C GLU A 38 3.51 -0.60 22.21
N GLY A 39 2.50 -0.34 21.38
CA GLY A 39 2.33 0.88 20.61
C GLY A 39 3.05 0.90 19.25
N THR A 40 3.94 -0.05 18.98
CA THR A 40 4.72 -0.08 17.73
C THR A 40 3.88 -0.50 16.52
N ALA A 41 2.79 -1.28 16.72
CA ALA A 41 1.86 -1.65 15.65
C ALA A 41 1.18 -0.42 15.03
N LEU A 42 0.55 0.44 15.83
CA LEU A 42 -0.08 1.67 15.33
C LEU A 42 0.94 2.60 14.68
N GLN A 43 2.12 2.77 15.28
CA GLN A 43 3.20 3.60 14.71
C GLN A 43 3.59 3.12 13.30
N LEU A 44 3.70 1.81 13.09
CA LEU A 44 4.07 1.24 11.80
C LEU A 44 2.96 1.39 10.76
N VAL A 45 1.68 1.21 11.14
CA VAL A 45 0.51 1.51 10.29
C VAL A 45 0.52 2.99 9.87
N LEU A 46 0.71 3.91 10.82
CA LEU A 46 0.76 5.35 10.52
C LEU A 46 1.94 5.69 9.62
N LYS A 47 3.14 5.15 9.89
CA LYS A 47 4.32 5.32 9.03
C LYS A 47 4.01 4.93 7.58
N THR A 48 3.34 3.79 7.36
CA THR A 48 2.98 3.32 6.01
C THR A 48 2.08 4.32 5.28
N ILE A 49 1.11 4.93 5.98
CA ILE A 49 0.21 5.94 5.40
C ILE A 49 0.92 7.28 5.18
N GLU A 50 1.73 7.72 6.13
CA GLU A 50 2.38 9.03 6.13
C GLU A 50 3.49 9.13 5.08
N THR A 51 4.19 8.03 4.80
CA THR A 51 5.25 7.99 3.78
C THR A 51 4.73 7.83 2.35
N SER A 52 3.44 7.47 2.18
CA SER A 52 2.83 7.31 0.86
C SER A 52 2.83 8.61 0.06
N GLN A 53 3.19 8.53 -1.24
CA GLN A 53 3.34 9.67 -2.14
C GLN A 53 2.33 9.67 -3.29
N GLN A 54 1.86 8.50 -3.73
CA GLN A 54 1.02 8.38 -4.92
C GLN A 54 -0.35 7.78 -4.63
N GLU A 55 -0.39 6.61 -3.97
CA GLU A 55 -1.64 5.91 -3.72
C GLU A 55 -1.64 5.11 -2.42
N ILE A 56 -2.83 4.98 -1.83
CA ILE A 56 -3.12 4.09 -0.70
C ILE A 56 -4.35 3.25 -1.03
N ARG A 57 -4.21 1.93 -0.90
CA ARG A 57 -5.29 0.96 -1.01
C ARG A 57 -5.45 0.24 0.32
N LEU A 58 -6.41 0.67 1.12
CA LEU A 58 -6.69 0.08 2.43
C LEU A 58 -7.84 -0.92 2.34
N MET A 59 -7.71 -2.04 3.03
CA MET A 59 -8.73 -3.07 3.19
C MET A 59 -8.82 -3.45 4.67
N GLY A 60 -10.03 -3.35 5.27
CA GLY A 60 -10.18 -3.52 6.71
C GLY A 60 -11.45 -4.24 7.14
N TYR A 61 -11.35 -4.98 8.27
CA TYR A 61 -12.49 -5.57 8.94
C TYR A 61 -13.19 -4.55 9.85
N SER A 62 -12.58 -4.19 10.98
CA SER A 62 -13.08 -3.15 11.90
C SER A 62 -12.29 -1.86 11.68
N PHE A 63 -13.02 -0.75 11.50
CA PHE A 63 -12.41 0.54 11.15
C PHE A 63 -12.98 1.65 12.04
N THR A 64 -12.29 1.96 13.13
CA THR A 64 -12.75 2.92 14.15
C THR A 64 -11.62 3.81 14.69
N SER A 65 -10.35 3.62 14.26
CA SER A 65 -9.21 4.40 14.76
C SER A 65 -9.24 5.84 14.24
N PRO A 66 -9.37 6.84 15.10
CA PRO A 66 -9.29 8.25 14.68
C PRO A 66 -7.90 8.62 14.17
N GLU A 67 -6.84 7.97 14.68
CA GLU A 67 -5.45 8.18 14.26
C GLU A 67 -5.28 7.76 12.79
N VAL A 68 -5.75 6.56 12.41
CA VAL A 68 -5.71 6.07 11.03
C VAL A 68 -6.57 6.94 10.11
N VAL A 69 -7.77 7.33 10.53
CA VAL A 69 -8.64 8.25 9.77
C VAL A 69 -7.93 9.58 9.50
N SER A 70 -7.33 10.18 10.53
CA SER A 70 -6.58 11.43 10.41
C SER A 70 -5.40 11.33 9.46
N ALA A 71 -4.63 10.23 9.52
CA ALA A 71 -3.50 9.98 8.62
C ALA A 71 -3.96 9.85 7.16
N LEU A 72 -5.07 9.12 6.89
CA LEU A 72 -5.64 9.00 5.54
C LEU A 72 -6.15 10.34 5.00
N VAL A 73 -6.82 11.15 5.83
CA VAL A 73 -7.25 12.51 5.46
C VAL A 73 -6.04 13.38 5.12
N SER A 74 -4.98 13.29 5.91
CA SER A 74 -3.72 14.02 5.67
C SER A 74 -3.05 13.56 4.38
N ALA A 75 -3.02 12.26 4.09
CA ALA A 75 -2.54 11.71 2.82
C ALA A 75 -3.33 12.26 1.63
N LYS A 76 -4.67 12.28 1.73
CA LYS A 76 -5.54 12.88 0.71
C LYS A 76 -5.23 14.35 0.46
N ARG A 77 -4.99 15.14 1.51
CA ARG A 77 -4.61 16.55 1.41
C ARG A 77 -3.24 16.75 0.74
N ARG A 78 -2.33 15.80 0.87
CA ARG A 78 -1.05 15.78 0.13
C ARG A 78 -1.20 15.43 -1.35
N GLY A 79 -2.41 15.04 -1.81
CA GLY A 79 -2.69 14.66 -3.20
C GLY A 79 -2.62 13.15 -3.47
N VAL A 80 -2.44 12.32 -2.43
CA VAL A 80 -2.41 10.86 -2.56
C VAL A 80 -3.79 10.32 -2.96
N ASP A 81 -3.85 9.39 -3.91
CA ASP A 81 -5.11 8.70 -4.29
C ASP A 81 -5.44 7.62 -3.25
N VAL A 82 -6.25 7.99 -2.27
CA VAL A 82 -6.68 7.10 -1.18
C VAL A 82 -8.00 6.45 -1.51
N ARG A 83 -8.08 5.10 -1.38
CA ARG A 83 -9.34 4.34 -1.49
C ARG A 83 -9.41 3.29 -0.39
N VAL A 84 -10.62 3.10 0.17
CA VAL A 84 -10.85 2.24 1.32
C VAL A 84 -11.96 1.24 1.03
N VAL A 85 -11.73 -0.05 1.32
CA VAL A 85 -12.75 -1.10 1.26
C VAL A 85 -12.86 -1.79 2.62
N LEU A 86 -14.08 -1.96 3.13
CA LEU A 86 -14.34 -2.42 4.49
C LEU A 86 -15.38 -3.53 4.49
N ASP A 87 -15.36 -4.35 5.56
CA ASP A 87 -16.45 -5.29 5.84
C ASP A 87 -17.76 -4.53 6.08
N TRP A 88 -18.81 -4.94 5.39
CA TRP A 88 -20.12 -4.29 5.53
C TRP A 88 -20.69 -4.44 6.94
N LYS A 89 -20.75 -5.67 7.47
CA LYS A 89 -21.40 -5.99 8.73
C LYS A 89 -20.67 -5.34 9.92
N ALA A 90 -19.35 -5.41 9.93
CA ALA A 90 -18.54 -4.85 11.00
C ALA A 90 -18.60 -3.31 11.07
N ASN A 91 -18.93 -2.62 9.97
CA ASN A 91 -18.84 -1.16 9.93
C ASN A 91 -20.21 -0.46 9.78
N THR A 92 -21.28 -1.15 9.32
CA THR A 92 -22.58 -0.52 9.06
C THR A 92 -23.65 -0.87 10.09
N GLY A 93 -23.40 -1.82 11.00
CA GLY A 93 -24.35 -2.23 12.04
C GLY A 93 -24.85 -1.04 12.89
N LYS A 94 -26.08 -1.12 13.39
CA LYS A 94 -26.72 -0.03 14.16
C LYS A 94 -25.92 0.44 15.37
N SER A 95 -25.16 -0.47 16.01
CA SER A 95 -24.30 -0.16 17.17
C SER A 95 -22.91 0.40 16.77
N ASN A 96 -22.56 0.44 15.48
CA ASN A 96 -21.22 0.79 15.02
C ASN A 96 -21.09 2.28 14.65
N ASN A 97 -21.52 3.17 15.56
CA ASN A 97 -21.49 4.61 15.34
C ASN A 97 -20.08 5.14 15.03
N ALA A 98 -19.07 4.61 15.71
CA ALA A 98 -17.68 5.03 15.49
C ALA A 98 -17.20 4.72 14.07
N SER A 99 -17.49 3.51 13.55
CA SER A 99 -17.16 3.15 12.17
C SER A 99 -17.89 4.02 11.14
N ARG A 100 -19.20 4.27 11.36
CA ARG A 100 -19.96 5.15 10.47
C ARG A 100 -19.43 6.57 10.47
N ALA A 101 -19.07 7.10 11.63
CA ALA A 101 -18.45 8.42 11.73
C ALA A 101 -17.11 8.47 10.99
N ALA A 102 -16.27 7.44 11.14
CA ALA A 102 -15.00 7.31 10.42
C ALA A 102 -15.22 7.29 8.89
N MET A 103 -16.13 6.46 8.39
CA MET A 103 -16.46 6.40 6.97
C MET A 103 -17.05 7.71 6.43
N ASN A 104 -17.90 8.39 7.21
CA ASN A 104 -18.46 9.70 6.86
C ASN A 104 -17.37 10.77 6.75
N LEU A 105 -16.40 10.78 7.68
CA LEU A 105 -15.25 11.71 7.60
C LEU A 105 -14.42 11.50 6.35
N LEU A 106 -14.12 10.24 6.01
CA LEU A 106 -13.37 9.93 4.78
C LEU A 106 -14.16 10.35 3.53
N ALA A 107 -15.42 9.97 3.43
CA ALA A 107 -16.26 10.33 2.29
C ALA A 107 -16.45 11.85 2.17
N GLY A 108 -16.56 12.58 3.28
CA GLY A 108 -16.71 14.03 3.32
C GLY A 108 -15.51 14.80 2.76
N VAL A 109 -14.33 14.22 2.79
CA VAL A 109 -13.11 14.80 2.17
C VAL A 109 -12.82 14.21 0.78
N GLY A 110 -13.77 13.45 0.20
CA GLY A 110 -13.64 12.89 -1.14
C GLY A 110 -12.72 11.66 -1.22
N ILE A 111 -12.56 10.91 -0.13
CA ILE A 111 -11.94 9.58 -0.14
C ILE A 111 -13.04 8.57 -0.45
N PRO A 112 -12.97 7.82 -1.58
CA PRO A 112 -13.93 6.77 -1.88
C PRO A 112 -13.85 5.65 -0.85
N VAL A 113 -15.00 5.31 -0.26
CA VAL A 113 -15.16 4.20 0.67
C VAL A 113 -16.18 3.23 0.10
N ARG A 114 -15.86 1.93 0.07
CA ARG A 114 -16.80 0.86 -0.28
C ARG A 114 -16.93 -0.14 0.85
N THR A 115 -18.12 -0.74 0.96
CA THR A 115 -18.38 -1.83 1.90
C THR A 115 -18.72 -3.11 1.15
N VAL A 116 -18.20 -4.26 1.61
CA VAL A 116 -18.38 -5.57 0.99
C VAL A 116 -19.18 -6.49 1.88
N SER A 117 -20.29 -7.05 1.34
CA SER A 117 -21.14 -8.03 1.98
C SER A 117 -21.14 -9.41 1.31
N ALA A 118 -20.28 -9.61 0.31
CA ALA A 118 -20.18 -10.85 -0.45
C ALA A 118 -19.62 -12.04 0.36
N TYR A 119 -18.97 -11.75 1.49
CA TYR A 119 -18.38 -12.75 2.38
C TYR A 119 -19.11 -12.77 3.73
N LYS A 120 -19.02 -13.90 4.45
CA LYS A 120 -19.46 -13.95 5.85
C LYS A 120 -18.80 -12.85 6.67
N ILE A 121 -17.50 -12.64 6.47
CA ILE A 121 -16.69 -11.52 6.93
C ILE A 121 -15.58 -11.23 5.92
N LEU A 122 -15.31 -9.97 5.60
CA LEU A 122 -14.08 -9.52 4.98
C LEU A 122 -13.08 -9.24 6.10
N HIS A 123 -12.20 -10.20 6.40
CA HIS A 123 -11.36 -10.15 7.61
C HIS A 123 -9.94 -9.67 7.35
N ASP A 124 -9.72 -9.03 6.23
CA ASP A 124 -8.43 -8.45 5.85
C ASP A 124 -8.08 -7.23 6.72
N LYS A 125 -6.80 -7.02 6.96
CA LYS A 125 -6.18 -5.82 7.50
C LYS A 125 -4.93 -5.59 6.67
N VAL A 126 -5.06 -4.74 5.66
CA VAL A 126 -4.04 -4.56 4.63
C VAL A 126 -3.99 -3.11 4.20
N ILE A 127 -2.79 -2.59 4.04
CA ILE A 127 -2.53 -1.35 3.30
C ILE A 127 -1.50 -1.65 2.23
N VAL A 128 -1.82 -1.33 0.98
CA VAL A 128 -0.84 -1.24 -0.08
C VAL A 128 -0.59 0.22 -0.40
N SER A 129 0.68 0.63 -0.35
CA SER A 129 1.12 1.99 -0.59
C SER A 129 2.04 2.05 -1.79
N ASP A 130 1.75 3.01 -2.70
CA ASP A 130 2.56 3.36 -3.87
C ASP A 130 2.90 2.16 -4.79
N GLY A 131 2.07 1.11 -4.77
CA GLY A 131 2.28 -0.12 -5.54
C GLY A 131 3.55 -0.89 -5.19
N ARG A 132 4.17 -0.61 -4.06
CA ARG A 132 5.48 -1.17 -3.68
C ARG A 132 5.64 -1.55 -2.22
N HIS A 133 4.81 -1.03 -1.33
CA HIS A 133 4.86 -1.34 0.10
C HIS A 133 3.58 -2.06 0.50
N THR A 134 3.70 -3.07 1.36
CA THR A 134 2.55 -3.87 1.81
C THR A 134 2.58 -4.00 3.32
N GLU A 135 1.56 -3.46 4.00
CA GLU A 135 1.30 -3.65 5.42
C GLU A 135 0.25 -4.74 5.58
N VAL A 136 0.50 -5.69 6.46
CA VAL A 136 -0.42 -6.78 6.81
C VAL A 136 -0.23 -7.19 8.28
N GLY A 137 -1.29 -7.75 8.87
CA GLY A 137 -1.22 -8.29 10.22
C GLY A 137 -2.56 -8.70 10.80
N SER A 138 -2.58 -8.86 12.11
CA SER A 138 -3.82 -9.07 12.85
C SER A 138 -4.49 -7.77 13.28
N PHE A 139 -3.77 -6.63 13.20
CA PHE A 139 -4.15 -5.33 13.74
C PHE A 139 -5.37 -4.74 13.00
N ASN A 140 -6.55 -4.80 13.64
CA ASN A 140 -7.68 -4.03 13.14
C ASN A 140 -7.40 -2.53 13.28
N PHE A 141 -7.87 -1.71 12.34
CA PHE A 141 -7.72 -0.25 12.42
C PHE A 141 -8.67 0.32 13.48
N SER A 142 -8.43 -0.03 14.74
CA SER A 142 -9.31 0.27 15.88
C SER A 142 -8.52 0.57 17.14
N ARG A 143 -9.14 1.33 18.06
CA ARG A 143 -8.51 1.64 19.36
C ARG A 143 -8.30 0.39 20.22
N ALA A 144 -9.15 -0.63 20.10
CA ALA A 144 -8.98 -1.88 20.84
C ALA A 144 -7.72 -2.63 20.38
N ALA A 145 -7.46 -2.65 19.07
CA ALA A 145 -6.24 -3.25 18.52
C ALA A 145 -4.97 -2.53 19.00
N ASP A 146 -5.04 -1.20 19.14
CA ASP A 146 -3.89 -0.39 19.62
C ASP A 146 -3.60 -0.61 21.11
N ARG A 147 -4.63 -0.67 21.96
CA ARG A 147 -4.47 -0.47 23.41
C ARG A 147 -4.76 -1.69 24.28
N SER A 148 -5.50 -2.65 23.76
CA SER A 148 -6.07 -3.71 24.59
C SER A 148 -5.79 -5.11 24.09
N ASN A 149 -5.60 -5.28 22.79
CA ASN A 149 -5.36 -6.58 22.19
C ASN A 149 -3.85 -6.85 22.04
N SER A 150 -3.48 -8.12 22.00
CA SER A 150 -2.19 -8.54 21.48
C SER A 150 -2.29 -8.71 19.97
N GLU A 151 -1.68 -7.79 19.22
CA GLU A 151 -1.74 -7.77 17.75
C GLU A 151 -0.33 -7.63 17.16
N ASN A 152 -0.23 -7.93 15.88
CA ASN A 152 0.99 -7.75 15.10
C ASN A 152 0.72 -7.00 13.80
N VAL A 153 1.75 -6.29 13.32
CA VAL A 153 1.83 -5.66 12.02
C VAL A 153 3.17 -6.01 11.40
N LEU A 154 3.17 -6.30 10.12
CA LEU A 154 4.35 -6.51 9.31
C LEU A 154 4.25 -5.62 8.07
N VAL A 155 5.30 -4.89 7.76
CA VAL A 155 5.41 -4.14 6.51
C VAL A 155 6.58 -4.67 5.69
N VAL A 156 6.27 -5.03 4.45
CA VAL A 156 7.26 -5.32 3.42
C VAL A 156 7.45 -4.05 2.61
N TRP A 157 8.62 -3.44 2.76
CA TRP A 157 9.00 -2.22 2.04
C TRP A 157 9.69 -2.59 0.71
N ASP A 158 9.40 -1.79 -0.31
CA ASP A 158 10.07 -1.85 -1.62
C ASP A 158 10.02 -3.22 -2.32
N ASP A 159 8.87 -3.92 -2.19
CA ASP A 159 8.59 -5.15 -2.92
C ASP A 159 7.34 -4.99 -3.81
N PRO A 160 7.50 -4.51 -5.05
CA PRO A 160 6.40 -4.34 -5.98
C PRO A 160 5.74 -5.68 -6.39
N VAL A 161 6.46 -6.80 -6.29
CA VAL A 161 5.91 -8.12 -6.63
C VAL A 161 4.88 -8.55 -5.60
N THR A 162 5.20 -8.42 -4.32
CA THR A 162 4.24 -8.68 -3.22
C THR A 162 3.11 -7.66 -3.25
N ALA A 163 3.41 -6.37 -3.40
CA ALA A 163 2.40 -5.32 -3.48
C ALA A 163 1.39 -5.58 -4.61
N GLN A 164 1.83 -6.01 -5.79
CA GLN A 164 0.95 -6.32 -6.90
C GLN A 164 -0.03 -7.48 -6.59
N LYS A 165 0.40 -8.50 -5.85
CA LYS A 165 -0.49 -9.60 -5.44
C LYS A 165 -1.60 -9.09 -4.51
N TYR A 166 -1.25 -8.22 -3.55
CA TYR A 166 -2.23 -7.61 -2.65
C TYR A 166 -3.12 -6.59 -3.35
N LEU A 167 -2.61 -5.83 -4.33
CA LEU A 167 -3.42 -4.95 -5.17
C LEU A 167 -4.46 -5.72 -6.00
N ASN A 168 -4.09 -6.86 -6.57
CA ASN A 168 -5.03 -7.73 -7.29
C ASN A 168 -6.13 -8.24 -6.36
N HIS A 169 -5.77 -8.66 -5.15
CA HIS A 169 -6.71 -9.07 -4.12
C HIS A 169 -7.62 -7.90 -3.70
N TRP A 170 -7.07 -6.74 -3.40
CA TRP A 170 -7.81 -5.53 -3.06
C TRP A 170 -8.78 -5.13 -4.19
N THR A 171 -8.33 -5.12 -5.43
CA THR A 171 -9.15 -4.79 -6.61
C THR A 171 -10.36 -5.73 -6.75
N SER A 172 -10.16 -7.01 -6.48
CA SER A 172 -11.26 -7.99 -6.44
C SER A 172 -12.30 -7.65 -5.35
N ARG A 173 -11.87 -7.20 -4.17
CA ARG A 173 -12.79 -6.78 -3.09
C ARG A 173 -13.44 -5.44 -3.41
N TRP A 174 -12.68 -4.52 -3.98
CA TRP A 174 -13.19 -3.24 -4.43
C TRP A 174 -14.33 -3.40 -5.46
N SER A 175 -14.16 -4.26 -6.45
CA SER A 175 -15.17 -4.50 -7.49
C SER A 175 -16.48 -5.08 -6.95
N GLN A 176 -16.44 -5.80 -5.83
CA GLN A 176 -17.60 -6.38 -5.16
C GLN A 176 -18.25 -5.41 -4.15
N GLY A 177 -17.60 -4.28 -3.89
CA GLY A 177 -18.06 -3.31 -2.89
C GLY A 177 -19.16 -2.39 -3.41
N THR A 178 -20.00 -1.94 -2.47
CA THR A 178 -20.99 -0.88 -2.69
C THR A 178 -20.45 0.42 -2.12
N ASP A 179 -20.61 1.52 -2.86
CA ASP A 179 -20.15 2.84 -2.43
C ASP A 179 -20.86 3.26 -1.15
N TRP A 180 -20.07 3.70 -0.17
CA TRP A 180 -20.60 4.30 1.06
C TRP A 180 -21.15 5.69 0.75
N LYS A 181 -22.43 5.88 1.07
CA LYS A 181 -23.08 7.20 1.02
C LYS A 181 -23.16 7.74 2.43
N GLN A 182 -22.77 9.00 2.63
CA GLN A 182 -22.89 9.64 3.94
C GLN A 182 -24.32 9.54 4.45
N THR A 183 -24.45 9.08 5.68
CA THR A 183 -25.73 9.05 6.40
C THR A 183 -25.65 10.05 7.55
N TYR A 184 -26.55 11.02 7.55
CA TYR A 184 -26.73 12.00 8.62
C TYR A 184 -27.73 11.52 9.63
#